data_69a78997b678a4bd809c46d0caa5c63f
#
_entry.id   69a78997b678a4bd809c46d0caa5c63f
#
_cell.length_a   1.000
_cell.length_b   1.000
_cell.length_c   1.000
_cell.angle_alpha   90.00
_cell.angle_beta   90.00
_cell.angle_gamma   90.00
#
_symmetry.space_group_name_H-M   'P 1'
#
loop_
_entity.id
_entity.type
_entity.pdbx_description
1 polymer ?
#
loop_
_entity_poly.entity_id
_entity_poly.type
_entity_poly.pdbx_seq_one_letter_code
_entity_poly.pdbx_strand_id
1 'polypeptide(L)'
;MRGEMSTSECRFAVRTHQLSKRYGEIEAVRHLDMNVPLGPISGFLGQNGAGKSTTLKMLMGAVRPSSGSGQIFGLNIADATQSVEIRKRAVFVSEDKRLYDYMTVEQIIRFTRSFFPKWRSDLEAKFLKHFPLPLDRRIKKLSKGMRTQLALLLGISRGAEMLVLDEPTEGLDPVAIETVLELLKSLAAEGMTILFSSHQVAEVEQIANYVFMIDRGELVVSSSVDRLKNGYRRLVAVFDTPVNGKDLAMGGVKRIGIAGAMVTLTVERDSERIIEHLRSLRARTIDVLPVTLKEIFLQNVGAK
;
A
#
# COMPACT_ATOMS: atom_id res chain seq x y z
N MET A 1 -1.31 -38.89 -5.38
CA MET A 1 -0.52 -38.42 -4.25
C MET A 1 -0.72 -36.89 -4.17
N ARG A 2 -1.55 -36.44 -3.23
CA ARG A 2 -1.68 -35.00 -2.92
C ARG A 2 -0.54 -34.67 -1.95
N GLY A 3 0.46 -33.91 -2.43
CA GLY A 3 1.53 -33.42 -1.57
C GLY A 3 0.94 -32.50 -0.50
N GLU A 4 1.21 -32.79 0.74
CA GLU A 4 0.93 -31.94 1.88
C GLU A 4 1.73 -30.64 1.71
N MET A 5 1.04 -29.57 1.39
CA MET A 5 1.63 -28.22 1.39
C MET A 5 2.04 -27.90 2.84
N SER A 6 3.32 -27.63 3.04
CA SER A 6 3.89 -27.21 4.31
C SER A 6 3.11 -26.05 4.91
N THR A 7 2.79 -26.12 6.18
CA THR A 7 2.03 -25.09 6.94
C THR A 7 2.69 -23.69 6.96
N SER A 8 3.95 -23.58 6.53
CA SER A 8 4.67 -22.30 6.37
C SER A 8 4.33 -21.55 5.07
N GLU A 9 3.77 -22.24 4.05
CA GLU A 9 3.43 -21.64 2.76
C GLU A 9 2.10 -20.87 2.76
N CYS A 10 1.19 -21.18 3.68
CA CYS A 10 -0.13 -20.54 3.80
C CYS A 10 -0.14 -19.15 4.47
N ARG A 11 1.00 -18.58 4.84
CA ARG A 11 1.05 -17.29 5.55
C ARG A 11 0.98 -16.06 4.66
N PHE A 12 1.30 -16.16 3.38
CA PHE A 12 1.44 -15.03 2.49
C PHE A 12 0.58 -15.18 1.22
N ALA A 13 -0.13 -14.11 0.88
CA ALA A 13 -0.88 -14.02 -0.38
C ALA A 13 0.06 -13.76 -1.56
N VAL A 14 1.11 -12.96 -1.35
CA VAL A 14 2.13 -12.65 -2.36
C VAL A 14 3.52 -12.93 -1.78
N ARG A 15 4.38 -13.52 -2.59
CA ARG A 15 5.83 -13.62 -2.32
C ARG A 15 6.59 -13.21 -3.56
N THR A 16 7.62 -12.39 -3.40
CA THR A 16 8.57 -12.09 -4.48
C THR A 16 10.00 -12.38 -4.02
N HIS A 17 10.83 -12.80 -4.95
CA HIS A 17 12.24 -13.01 -4.72
C HIS A 17 13.05 -12.33 -5.82
N GLN A 18 13.82 -11.31 -5.44
CA GLN A 18 14.68 -10.51 -6.31
C GLN A 18 13.94 -10.01 -7.57
N LEU A 19 12.63 -9.74 -7.43
CA LEU A 19 11.78 -9.36 -8.55
C LEU A 19 12.24 -8.02 -9.12
N SER A 20 12.57 -8.00 -10.43
CA SER A 20 13.11 -6.79 -11.06
C SER A 20 12.44 -6.52 -12.40
N LYS A 21 12.36 -5.23 -12.76
CA LYS A 21 11.87 -4.78 -14.07
C LYS A 21 12.71 -3.67 -14.62
N ARG A 22 13.19 -3.88 -15.84
CA ARG A 22 13.94 -2.92 -16.63
C ARG A 22 13.19 -2.55 -17.91
N TYR A 23 13.17 -1.28 -18.24
CA TYR A 23 12.66 -0.73 -19.49
C TYR A 23 13.80 0.05 -20.18
N GLY A 24 14.47 -0.57 -21.15
CA GLY A 24 15.69 0.00 -21.73
C GLY A 24 16.74 0.21 -20.61
N GLU A 25 17.20 1.44 -20.44
CA GLU A 25 18.18 1.80 -19.41
C GLU A 25 17.56 2.06 -18.02
N ILE A 26 16.23 2.13 -17.93
CA ILE A 26 15.55 2.46 -16.66
C ILE A 26 15.22 1.18 -15.89
N GLU A 27 15.77 1.03 -14.71
CA GLU A 27 15.37 -0.01 -13.76
C GLU A 27 14.21 0.50 -12.91
N ALA A 28 12.99 0.17 -13.30
CA ALA A 28 11.78 0.60 -12.62
C ALA A 28 11.52 -0.13 -11.30
N VAL A 29 12.00 -1.38 -11.18
CA VAL A 29 11.96 -2.19 -9.94
C VAL A 29 13.27 -2.96 -9.84
N ARG A 30 13.87 -2.96 -8.64
CA ARG A 30 15.19 -3.53 -8.36
C ARG A 30 15.12 -4.51 -7.20
N HIS A 31 15.43 -5.77 -7.46
CA HIS A 31 15.62 -6.82 -6.45
C HIS A 31 14.56 -6.81 -5.33
N LEU A 32 13.28 -6.68 -5.69
CA LEU A 32 12.18 -6.53 -4.74
C LEU A 32 11.85 -7.87 -4.07
N ASP A 33 12.09 -7.94 -2.75
CA ASP A 33 11.72 -9.05 -1.89
C ASP A 33 10.54 -8.64 -1.00
N MET A 34 9.32 -9.03 -1.38
CA MET A 34 8.08 -8.61 -0.74
C MET A 34 7.23 -9.83 -0.34
N ASN A 35 6.78 -9.87 0.90
CA ASN A 35 5.91 -10.91 1.43
C ASN A 35 4.62 -10.29 1.97
N VAL A 36 3.55 -10.29 1.16
CA VAL A 36 2.24 -9.74 1.56
C VAL A 36 1.50 -10.78 2.38
N PRO A 37 1.14 -10.49 3.63
CA PRO A 37 0.40 -11.43 4.47
C PRO A 37 -1.01 -11.68 3.94
N LEU A 38 -1.53 -12.88 4.22
CA LEU A 38 -2.89 -13.26 3.86
C LEU A 38 -3.90 -12.65 4.85
N GLY A 39 -4.95 -12.05 4.35
CA GLY A 39 -6.08 -11.53 5.13
C GLY A 39 -6.03 -10.03 5.48
N PRO A 40 -4.90 -9.47 5.98
CA PRO A 40 -4.88 -8.05 6.35
C PRO A 40 -4.79 -7.11 5.15
N ILE A 41 -5.10 -5.82 5.41
CA ILE A 41 -4.88 -4.76 4.42
C ILE A 41 -3.40 -4.38 4.42
N SER A 42 -2.77 -4.46 3.25
CA SER A 42 -1.39 -4.06 3.01
C SER A 42 -1.33 -2.82 2.13
N GLY A 43 -0.70 -1.76 2.64
CA GLY A 43 -0.44 -0.54 1.89
C GLY A 43 0.93 -0.59 1.19
N PHE A 44 0.99 -0.19 -0.07
CA PHE A 44 2.22 -0.08 -0.86
C PHE A 44 2.51 1.38 -1.16
N LEU A 45 3.33 2.00 -0.32
CA LEU A 45 3.66 3.43 -0.33
C LEU A 45 4.91 3.71 -1.17
N GLY A 46 4.90 4.85 -1.85
CA GLY A 46 6.05 5.38 -2.56
C GLY A 46 5.69 6.62 -3.35
N GLN A 47 6.67 7.43 -3.68
CA GLN A 47 6.47 8.60 -4.54
C GLN A 47 6.03 8.17 -5.95
N ASN A 48 5.55 9.13 -6.76
CA ASN A 48 5.26 8.88 -8.17
C ASN A 48 6.56 8.50 -8.89
N GLY A 49 6.49 7.44 -9.70
CA GLY A 49 7.67 6.88 -10.37
C GLY A 49 8.54 5.94 -9.51
N ALA A 50 8.21 5.71 -8.24
CA ALA A 50 9.00 4.80 -7.37
C ALA A 50 8.95 3.32 -7.77
N GLY A 51 8.05 2.90 -8.69
CA GLY A 51 7.94 1.51 -9.17
C GLY A 51 6.67 0.79 -8.71
N LYS A 52 5.74 1.44 -7.98
CA LYS A 52 4.49 0.83 -7.45
C LYS A 52 3.67 0.14 -8.53
N SER A 53 3.17 0.91 -9.50
CA SER A 53 2.32 0.38 -10.59
C SER A 53 3.01 -0.70 -11.41
N THR A 54 4.33 -0.58 -11.65
CA THR A 54 5.12 -1.60 -12.34
C THR A 54 5.15 -2.90 -11.54
N THR A 55 5.36 -2.83 -10.22
CA THR A 55 5.33 -3.99 -9.33
C THR A 55 3.96 -4.66 -9.36
N LEU A 56 2.87 -3.91 -9.17
CA LEU A 56 1.51 -4.47 -9.20
C LEU A 56 1.17 -5.10 -10.55
N LYS A 57 1.58 -4.47 -11.66
CA LYS A 57 1.42 -5.03 -13.02
C LYS A 57 2.20 -6.32 -13.22
N MET A 58 3.42 -6.45 -12.65
CA MET A 58 4.18 -7.71 -12.68
C MET A 58 3.49 -8.81 -11.89
N LEU A 59 3.04 -8.51 -10.67
CA LEU A 59 2.32 -9.47 -9.83
C LEU A 59 1.08 -10.03 -10.53
N MET A 60 0.35 -9.20 -11.25
CA MET A 60 -0.87 -9.60 -11.96
C MET A 60 -0.63 -10.16 -13.38
N GLY A 61 0.64 -10.35 -13.76
CA GLY A 61 1.02 -10.90 -15.05
C GLY A 61 0.74 -9.97 -16.25
N ALA A 62 0.43 -8.69 -16.00
CA ALA A 62 0.24 -7.69 -17.05
C ALA A 62 1.57 -7.19 -17.64
N VAL A 63 2.67 -7.32 -16.88
CA VAL A 63 4.04 -7.01 -17.30
C VAL A 63 4.94 -8.17 -16.89
N ARG A 64 5.74 -8.68 -17.81
CA ARG A 64 6.71 -9.75 -17.52
C ARG A 64 7.91 -9.17 -16.73
N PRO A 65 8.34 -9.79 -15.63
CA PRO A 65 9.58 -9.45 -14.96
C PRO A 65 10.80 -9.57 -15.89
N SER A 66 11.82 -8.76 -15.65
CA SER A 66 13.12 -8.89 -16.33
C SER A 66 13.99 -9.94 -15.67
N SER A 67 13.89 -10.07 -14.33
CA SER A 67 14.55 -11.11 -13.54
C SER A 67 13.82 -11.32 -12.21
N GLY A 68 14.25 -12.33 -11.46
CA GLY A 68 13.61 -12.73 -10.21
C GLY A 68 12.33 -13.53 -10.42
N SER A 69 11.59 -13.74 -9.33
CA SER A 69 10.36 -14.53 -9.35
C SER A 69 9.29 -13.93 -8.44
N GLY A 70 8.04 -14.29 -8.70
CA GLY A 70 6.92 -13.91 -7.85
C GLY A 70 5.83 -14.97 -7.84
N GLN A 71 5.09 -15.02 -6.75
CA GLN A 71 3.96 -15.94 -6.56
C GLN A 71 2.78 -15.20 -5.94
N ILE A 72 1.56 -15.56 -6.37
CA ILE A 72 0.31 -15.20 -5.70
C ILE A 72 -0.38 -16.50 -5.33
N PHE A 73 -0.70 -16.68 -4.05
CA PHE A 73 -1.27 -17.91 -3.49
C PHE A 73 -0.45 -19.16 -3.85
N GLY A 74 0.88 -19.06 -3.90
CA GLY A 74 1.79 -20.12 -4.31
C GLY A 74 1.88 -20.37 -5.82
N LEU A 75 1.11 -19.65 -6.65
CA LEU A 75 1.10 -19.76 -8.10
C LEU A 75 2.11 -18.78 -8.72
N ASN A 76 2.90 -19.26 -9.68
CA ASN A 76 3.95 -18.48 -10.33
C ASN A 76 3.34 -17.45 -11.30
N ILE A 77 3.66 -16.16 -11.10
CA ILE A 77 3.16 -15.06 -11.93
C ILE A 77 3.68 -15.08 -13.38
N ALA A 78 4.81 -15.74 -13.63
CA ALA A 78 5.44 -15.83 -14.95
C ALA A 78 4.94 -17.03 -15.77
N ASP A 79 4.24 -17.97 -15.15
CA ASP A 79 3.65 -19.13 -15.82
C ASP A 79 2.30 -18.75 -16.44
N ALA A 80 2.13 -18.97 -17.73
CA ALA A 80 0.92 -18.56 -18.45
C ALA A 80 -0.36 -19.26 -17.95
N THR A 81 -0.27 -20.54 -17.59
CA THR A 81 -1.39 -21.33 -17.09
C THR A 81 -1.78 -20.91 -15.68
N GLN A 82 -0.79 -20.78 -14.79
CA GLN A 82 -1.00 -20.34 -13.40
C GLN A 82 -1.45 -18.88 -13.33
N SER A 83 -1.01 -18.03 -14.26
CA SER A 83 -1.46 -16.65 -14.37
C SER A 83 -2.98 -16.54 -14.64
N VAL A 84 -3.58 -17.49 -15.34
CA VAL A 84 -5.04 -17.56 -15.49
C VAL A 84 -5.71 -17.88 -14.15
N GLU A 85 -5.19 -18.86 -13.41
CA GLU A 85 -5.71 -19.19 -12.08
C GLU A 85 -5.54 -18.04 -11.07
N ILE A 86 -4.41 -17.32 -11.12
CA ILE A 86 -4.23 -16.10 -10.33
C ILE A 86 -5.35 -15.09 -10.62
N ARG A 87 -5.66 -14.80 -11.89
CA ARG A 87 -6.71 -13.83 -12.26
C ARG A 87 -8.13 -14.26 -11.92
N LYS A 88 -8.37 -15.53 -11.65
CA LYS A 88 -9.66 -16.02 -11.10
C LYS A 88 -9.78 -15.73 -9.60
N ARG A 89 -8.66 -15.70 -8.87
CA ARG A 89 -8.59 -15.54 -7.42
C ARG A 89 -8.21 -14.13 -6.97
N ALA A 90 -7.47 -13.40 -7.79
CA ALA A 90 -7.03 -12.03 -7.52
C ALA A 90 -7.53 -11.08 -8.61
N VAL A 91 -8.02 -9.91 -8.19
CA VAL A 91 -8.48 -8.85 -9.08
C VAL A 91 -7.51 -7.69 -9.06
N PHE A 92 -7.21 -7.15 -10.23
CA PHE A 92 -6.42 -5.95 -10.39
C PHE A 92 -7.30 -4.79 -10.86
N VAL A 93 -7.32 -3.70 -10.09
CA VAL A 93 -7.88 -2.41 -10.51
C VAL A 93 -6.69 -1.48 -10.74
N SER A 94 -6.38 -1.24 -12.01
CA SER A 94 -5.26 -0.38 -12.40
C SER A 94 -5.61 1.10 -12.29
N GLU A 95 -4.59 1.95 -12.11
CA GLU A 95 -4.72 3.41 -12.14
C GLU A 95 -5.34 3.91 -13.45
N ASP A 96 -4.95 3.36 -14.61
CA ASP A 96 -5.47 3.74 -15.94
C ASP A 96 -6.97 3.54 -16.11
N LYS A 97 -7.59 2.63 -15.33
CA LYS A 97 -9.05 2.34 -15.34
C LYS A 97 -9.61 2.24 -16.76
N ARG A 98 -8.97 1.44 -17.62
CA ARG A 98 -9.39 1.24 -19.02
C ARG A 98 -10.71 0.50 -19.09
N LEU A 99 -11.78 1.24 -19.37
CA LEU A 99 -13.13 0.75 -19.52
C LEU A 99 -13.59 0.96 -20.98
N TYR A 100 -14.61 0.22 -21.40
CA TYR A 100 -15.18 0.37 -22.75
C TYR A 100 -16.03 1.64 -22.86
N ASP A 101 -15.45 2.71 -23.35
CA ASP A 101 -16.01 4.07 -23.41
C ASP A 101 -17.37 4.18 -24.11
N TYR A 102 -17.67 3.28 -25.02
CA TYR A 102 -18.94 3.24 -25.78
C TYR A 102 -20.08 2.60 -25.01
N MET A 103 -19.81 1.82 -23.97
CA MET A 103 -20.82 1.18 -23.12
C MET A 103 -21.43 2.16 -22.12
N THR A 104 -22.65 1.90 -21.66
CA THR A 104 -23.21 2.51 -20.48
C THR A 104 -22.70 1.82 -19.21
N VAL A 105 -22.88 2.46 -18.04
CA VAL A 105 -22.55 1.88 -16.75
C VAL A 105 -23.25 0.54 -16.53
N GLU A 106 -24.55 0.45 -16.82
CA GLU A 106 -25.31 -0.79 -16.73
C GLU A 106 -24.79 -1.87 -17.67
N GLN A 107 -24.48 -1.49 -18.92
CA GLN A 107 -23.98 -2.44 -19.92
C GLN A 107 -22.66 -3.08 -19.49
N ILE A 108 -21.71 -2.30 -18.96
CA ILE A 108 -20.42 -2.85 -18.52
C ILE A 108 -20.54 -3.70 -17.27
N ILE A 109 -21.43 -3.35 -16.33
CA ILE A 109 -21.73 -4.17 -15.16
C ILE A 109 -22.27 -5.53 -15.62
N ARG A 110 -23.31 -5.55 -16.44
CA ARG A 110 -23.90 -6.78 -16.97
C ARG A 110 -22.91 -7.61 -17.78
N PHE A 111 -22.13 -6.97 -18.65
CA PHE A 111 -21.07 -7.60 -19.44
C PHE A 111 -20.01 -8.24 -18.54
N THR A 112 -19.50 -7.50 -17.56
CA THR A 112 -18.48 -8.03 -16.64
C THR A 112 -19.02 -9.20 -15.82
N ARG A 113 -20.24 -9.06 -15.27
CA ARG A 113 -20.90 -10.10 -14.46
C ARG A 113 -20.96 -11.45 -15.20
N SER A 114 -21.18 -11.46 -16.52
CA SER A 114 -21.30 -12.69 -17.30
C SER A 114 -20.03 -13.55 -17.33
N PHE A 115 -18.85 -12.99 -17.03
CA PHE A 115 -17.59 -13.71 -16.99
C PHE A 115 -17.23 -14.24 -15.59
N PHE A 116 -17.95 -13.83 -14.54
CA PHE A 116 -17.60 -14.16 -13.16
C PHE A 116 -18.74 -14.90 -12.45
N PRO A 117 -18.70 -16.26 -12.41
CA PRO A 117 -19.76 -17.06 -11.78
C PRO A 117 -19.96 -16.77 -10.30
N LYS A 118 -18.91 -16.27 -9.62
CA LYS A 118 -18.94 -15.89 -8.20
C LYS A 118 -19.28 -14.40 -8.00
N TRP A 119 -19.96 -13.77 -8.95
CA TRP A 119 -20.32 -12.36 -8.84
C TRP A 119 -21.13 -12.05 -7.58
N ARG A 120 -20.66 -11.11 -6.79
CA ARG A 120 -21.24 -10.64 -5.52
C ARG A 120 -22.25 -9.54 -5.77
N SER A 121 -23.49 -9.92 -6.11
CA SER A 121 -24.58 -8.94 -6.34
C SER A 121 -24.93 -8.13 -5.08
N ASP A 122 -24.68 -8.67 -3.90
CA ASP A 122 -24.79 -7.98 -2.62
C ASP A 122 -23.79 -6.82 -2.51
N LEU A 123 -22.52 -7.05 -2.88
CA LEU A 123 -21.49 -5.99 -2.89
C LEU A 123 -21.77 -4.95 -3.98
N GLU A 124 -22.23 -5.37 -5.17
CA GLU A 124 -22.67 -4.46 -6.23
C GLU A 124 -23.77 -3.51 -5.73
N ALA A 125 -24.82 -4.06 -5.12
CA ALA A 125 -25.93 -3.27 -4.59
C ALA A 125 -25.48 -2.33 -3.45
N LYS A 126 -24.65 -2.84 -2.53
CA LYS A 126 -24.05 -2.04 -1.44
C LYS A 126 -23.22 -0.89 -2.01
N PHE A 127 -22.39 -1.16 -3.03
CA PHE A 127 -21.56 -0.14 -3.67
C PHE A 127 -22.39 0.95 -4.35
N LEU A 128 -23.39 0.56 -5.17
CA LEU A 128 -24.27 1.50 -5.86
C LEU A 128 -25.12 2.36 -4.90
N LYS A 129 -25.41 1.86 -3.70
CA LYS A 129 -26.06 2.64 -2.65
C LYS A 129 -25.19 3.78 -2.11
N HIS A 130 -23.86 3.51 -1.97
CA HIS A 130 -22.92 4.53 -1.51
C HIS A 130 -22.48 5.47 -2.62
N PHE A 131 -22.35 4.97 -3.84
CA PHE A 131 -21.93 5.68 -5.03
C PHE A 131 -23.00 5.56 -6.11
N PRO A 132 -24.00 6.45 -6.15
CA PRO A 132 -25.10 6.39 -7.12
C PRO A 132 -24.62 6.74 -8.52
N LEU A 133 -24.04 5.77 -9.22
CA LEU A 133 -23.60 5.93 -10.60
C LEU A 133 -24.80 5.99 -11.56
N PRO A 134 -24.80 6.89 -12.56
CA PRO A 134 -25.86 6.99 -13.55
C PRO A 134 -25.80 5.81 -14.53
N LEU A 135 -26.66 4.81 -14.35
CA LEU A 135 -26.60 3.51 -15.03
C LEU A 135 -26.77 3.61 -16.56
N ASP A 136 -27.55 4.58 -17.05
CA ASP A 136 -27.80 4.84 -18.46
C ASP A 136 -26.72 5.67 -19.15
N ARG A 137 -25.80 6.29 -18.37
CA ARG A 137 -24.76 7.16 -18.92
C ARG A 137 -23.62 6.36 -19.53
N ARG A 138 -23.15 6.80 -20.72
CA ARG A 138 -21.96 6.24 -21.35
C ARG A 138 -20.72 6.54 -20.56
N ILE A 139 -19.80 5.57 -20.45
CA ILE A 139 -18.55 5.63 -19.68
C ILE A 139 -17.68 6.81 -20.10
N LYS A 140 -17.62 7.15 -21.41
CA LYS A 140 -16.87 8.32 -21.90
C LYS A 140 -17.34 9.66 -21.31
N LYS A 141 -18.57 9.72 -20.79
CA LYS A 141 -19.17 10.93 -20.18
C LYS A 141 -19.05 10.95 -18.65
N LEU A 142 -18.44 9.94 -18.04
CA LEU A 142 -18.19 9.90 -16.61
C LEU A 142 -17.01 10.80 -16.24
N SER A 143 -17.07 11.44 -15.07
CA SER A 143 -15.91 12.11 -14.46
C SER A 143 -14.82 11.11 -14.12
N LYS A 144 -13.59 11.59 -13.84
CA LYS A 144 -12.48 10.73 -13.39
C LYS A 144 -12.87 9.95 -12.14
N GLY A 145 -13.46 10.62 -11.14
CA GLY A 145 -13.95 9.99 -9.91
C GLY A 145 -15.01 8.92 -10.16
N MET A 146 -16.00 9.19 -11.01
CA MET A 146 -17.03 8.19 -11.37
C MET A 146 -16.44 6.99 -12.10
N ARG A 147 -15.39 7.16 -12.93
CA ARG A 147 -14.67 6.05 -13.55
C ARG A 147 -13.92 5.23 -12.50
N THR A 148 -13.33 5.89 -11.49
CA THR A 148 -12.69 5.21 -10.36
C THR A 148 -13.72 4.37 -9.59
N GLN A 149 -14.86 4.97 -9.24
CA GLN A 149 -15.95 4.26 -8.55
C GLN A 149 -16.44 3.05 -9.36
N LEU A 150 -16.65 3.21 -10.66
CA LEU A 150 -17.10 2.12 -11.54
C LEU A 150 -16.07 1.00 -11.60
N ALA A 151 -14.78 1.32 -11.74
CA ALA A 151 -13.71 0.32 -11.77
C ALA A 151 -13.61 -0.47 -10.45
N LEU A 152 -13.77 0.21 -9.32
CA LEU A 152 -13.83 -0.41 -7.99
C LEU A 152 -15.04 -1.34 -7.87
N LEU A 153 -16.24 -0.88 -8.25
CA LEU A 153 -17.45 -1.69 -8.27
C LEU A 153 -17.23 -2.99 -9.05
N LEU A 154 -16.74 -2.86 -10.28
CA LEU A 154 -16.48 -4.01 -11.15
C LEU A 154 -15.44 -4.96 -10.55
N GLY A 155 -14.40 -4.42 -9.89
CA GLY A 155 -13.37 -5.22 -9.24
C GLY A 155 -13.88 -5.97 -8.02
N ILE A 156 -14.50 -5.26 -7.08
CA ILE A 156 -14.98 -5.78 -5.80
C ILE A 156 -16.06 -6.85 -5.98
N SER A 157 -16.95 -6.65 -6.96
CA SER A 157 -18.08 -7.56 -7.19
C SER A 157 -17.68 -8.90 -7.84
N ARG A 158 -16.43 -9.10 -8.26
CA ARG A 158 -16.01 -10.36 -8.94
C ARG A 158 -15.91 -11.58 -8.03
N GLY A 159 -16.00 -11.40 -6.71
CA GLY A 159 -15.93 -12.50 -5.75
C GLY A 159 -14.53 -13.13 -5.65
N ALA A 160 -13.49 -12.32 -5.77
CA ALA A 160 -12.10 -12.74 -5.64
C ALA A 160 -11.66 -12.86 -4.18
N GLU A 161 -10.58 -13.60 -3.95
CA GLU A 161 -9.95 -13.77 -2.64
C GLU A 161 -9.00 -12.60 -2.30
N MET A 162 -8.52 -11.89 -3.34
CA MET A 162 -7.58 -10.77 -3.19
C MET A 162 -7.93 -9.62 -4.13
N LEU A 163 -7.83 -8.40 -3.60
CA LEU A 163 -7.85 -7.15 -4.38
C LEU A 163 -6.45 -6.56 -4.44
N VAL A 164 -5.98 -6.28 -5.65
CA VAL A 164 -4.77 -5.51 -5.93
C VAL A 164 -5.22 -4.20 -6.56
N LEU A 165 -5.03 -3.10 -5.86
CA LEU A 165 -5.57 -1.79 -6.24
C LEU A 165 -4.43 -0.81 -6.46
N ASP A 166 -4.39 -0.19 -7.63
CA ASP A 166 -3.39 0.81 -7.98
C ASP A 166 -4.02 2.21 -7.92
N GLU A 167 -3.65 2.98 -6.89
CA GLU A 167 -4.18 4.31 -6.58
C GLU A 167 -5.74 4.34 -6.58
N PRO A 168 -6.42 3.56 -5.70
CA PRO A 168 -7.87 3.35 -5.76
C PRO A 168 -8.70 4.58 -5.43
N THR A 169 -8.09 5.59 -4.82
CA THR A 169 -8.75 6.83 -4.37
C THR A 169 -8.49 8.00 -5.32
N GLU A 170 -7.66 7.80 -6.35
CA GLU A 170 -7.28 8.86 -7.26
C GLU A 170 -8.47 9.47 -8.01
N GLY A 171 -8.61 10.80 -7.91
CA GLY A 171 -9.67 11.57 -8.57
C GLY A 171 -11.01 11.55 -7.83
N LEU A 172 -11.06 10.98 -6.62
CA LEU A 172 -12.21 11.06 -5.72
C LEU A 172 -12.13 12.32 -4.85
N ASP A 173 -13.29 12.80 -4.44
CA ASP A 173 -13.40 13.83 -3.40
C ASP A 173 -13.18 13.23 -2.00
N PRO A 174 -12.91 14.04 -0.96
CA PRO A 174 -12.61 13.53 0.39
C PRO A 174 -13.69 12.61 0.98
N VAL A 175 -14.97 12.87 0.71
CA VAL A 175 -16.09 12.04 1.23
C VAL A 175 -16.10 10.67 0.53
N ALA A 176 -15.87 10.66 -0.78
CA ALA A 176 -15.77 9.42 -1.56
C ALA A 176 -14.53 8.61 -1.16
N ILE A 177 -13.39 9.25 -0.87
CA ILE A 177 -12.18 8.58 -0.36
C ILE A 177 -12.51 7.84 0.94
N GLU A 178 -13.10 8.54 1.93
CA GLU A 178 -13.46 7.94 3.22
C GLU A 178 -14.38 6.73 3.04
N THR A 179 -15.40 6.88 2.19
CA THR A 179 -16.34 5.79 1.89
C THR A 179 -15.64 4.57 1.27
N VAL A 180 -14.69 4.79 0.35
CA VAL A 180 -13.90 3.69 -0.25
C VAL A 180 -13.04 3.01 0.81
N LEU A 181 -12.34 3.78 1.66
CA LEU A 181 -11.49 3.22 2.70
C LEU A 181 -12.29 2.39 3.71
N GLU A 182 -13.47 2.85 4.14
CA GLU A 182 -14.37 2.09 5.01
C GLU A 182 -14.88 0.80 4.33
N LEU A 183 -15.18 0.86 3.04
CA LEU A 183 -15.57 -0.32 2.27
C LEU A 183 -14.43 -1.35 2.22
N LEU A 184 -13.19 -0.91 1.99
CA LEU A 184 -12.02 -1.80 1.99
C LEU A 184 -11.81 -2.46 3.36
N LYS A 185 -11.98 -1.71 4.47
CA LYS A 185 -11.95 -2.29 5.84
C LYS A 185 -13.03 -3.36 6.01
N SER A 186 -14.26 -3.09 5.57
CA SER A 186 -15.36 -4.07 5.64
C SER A 186 -15.03 -5.36 4.88
N LEU A 187 -14.49 -5.25 3.67
CA LEU A 187 -14.10 -6.40 2.85
C LEU A 187 -12.96 -7.21 3.49
N ALA A 188 -11.97 -6.54 4.08
CA ALA A 188 -10.88 -7.21 4.79
C ALA A 188 -11.40 -7.93 6.05
N ALA A 189 -12.36 -7.36 6.76
CA ALA A 189 -13.01 -8.01 7.90
C ALA A 189 -13.81 -9.27 7.49
N GLU A 190 -14.30 -9.31 6.24
CA GLU A 190 -14.91 -10.51 5.63
C GLU A 190 -13.87 -11.56 5.18
N GLY A 191 -12.56 -11.32 5.38
CA GLY A 191 -11.47 -12.23 5.04
C GLY A 191 -10.79 -11.97 3.68
N MET A 192 -11.15 -10.91 2.97
CA MET A 192 -10.52 -10.54 1.72
C MET A 192 -9.12 -9.98 1.95
N THR A 193 -8.12 -10.46 1.22
CA THR A 193 -6.78 -9.87 1.22
C THR A 193 -6.75 -8.64 0.34
N ILE A 194 -6.20 -7.54 0.82
CA ILE A 194 -6.12 -6.28 0.06
C ILE A 194 -4.68 -5.78 0.02
N LEU A 195 -4.17 -5.54 -1.19
CA LEU A 195 -2.92 -4.84 -1.45
C LEU A 195 -3.25 -3.60 -2.28
N PHE A 196 -3.05 -2.41 -1.72
CA PHE A 196 -3.31 -1.18 -2.46
C PHE A 196 -2.10 -0.26 -2.46
N SER A 197 -1.82 0.34 -3.61
CA SER A 197 -0.82 1.38 -3.72
C SER A 197 -1.43 2.74 -3.40
N SER A 198 -0.65 3.60 -2.76
CA SER A 198 -0.95 5.02 -2.61
C SER A 198 0.34 5.84 -2.50
N HIS A 199 0.30 7.08 -2.94
CA HIS A 199 1.30 8.09 -2.63
C HIS A 199 0.86 8.96 -1.43
N GLN A 200 -0.38 8.77 -0.93
CA GLN A 200 -0.95 9.47 0.21
C GLN A 200 -0.79 8.62 1.48
N VAL A 201 0.17 8.98 2.33
CA VAL A 201 0.48 8.23 3.55
C VAL A 201 -0.72 8.16 4.50
N ALA A 202 -1.55 9.21 4.54
CA ALA A 202 -2.72 9.28 5.42
C ALA A 202 -3.73 8.15 5.15
N GLU A 203 -3.99 7.83 3.88
CA GLU A 203 -4.89 6.73 3.49
C GLU A 203 -4.39 5.39 4.01
N VAL A 204 -3.08 5.13 3.83
CA VAL A 204 -2.46 3.89 4.30
C VAL A 204 -2.44 3.82 5.82
N GLU A 205 -2.12 4.93 6.49
CA GLU A 205 -2.13 5.00 7.97
C GLU A 205 -3.50 4.72 8.58
N GLN A 206 -4.57 5.07 7.85
CA GLN A 206 -5.94 4.93 8.30
C GLN A 206 -6.46 3.49 8.25
N ILE A 207 -6.04 2.69 7.26
CA ILE A 207 -6.64 1.36 7.05
C ILE A 207 -5.66 0.19 7.01
N ALA A 208 -4.37 0.43 6.75
CA ALA A 208 -3.43 -0.66 6.56
C ALA A 208 -2.96 -1.27 7.89
N ASN A 209 -2.88 -2.59 7.92
CA ASN A 209 -2.25 -3.36 9.00
C ASN A 209 -0.76 -3.59 8.73
N TYR A 210 -0.39 -3.66 7.45
CA TYR A 210 0.98 -3.88 6.98
C TYR A 210 1.36 -2.84 5.93
N VAL A 211 2.61 -2.43 5.90
CA VAL A 211 3.09 -1.42 4.95
C VAL A 211 4.40 -1.85 4.30
N PHE A 212 4.45 -1.64 3.01
CA PHE A 212 5.64 -1.71 2.17
C PHE A 212 5.94 -0.31 1.66
N MET A 213 7.17 0.16 1.78
CA MET A 213 7.59 1.43 1.21
C MET A 213 8.65 1.18 0.15
N ILE A 214 8.44 1.76 -1.03
CA ILE A 214 9.36 1.66 -2.16
C ILE A 214 9.90 3.04 -2.51
N ASP A 215 11.21 3.11 -2.73
CA ASP A 215 11.91 4.29 -3.24
C ASP A 215 12.83 3.90 -4.39
N ARG A 216 12.74 4.58 -5.53
CA ARG A 216 13.58 4.37 -6.73
C ARG A 216 13.72 2.91 -7.15
N GLY A 217 12.62 2.14 -7.05
CA GLY A 217 12.55 0.75 -7.42
C GLY A 217 12.98 -0.25 -6.34
N GLU A 218 13.45 0.19 -5.18
CA GLU A 218 13.92 -0.65 -4.08
C GLU A 218 12.93 -0.63 -2.91
N LEU A 219 12.73 -1.79 -2.28
CA LEU A 219 11.91 -1.89 -1.06
C LEU A 219 12.72 -1.41 0.14
N VAL A 220 12.31 -0.30 0.75
CA VAL A 220 13.02 0.31 1.89
C VAL A 220 12.40 -0.04 3.24
N VAL A 221 11.10 -0.34 3.27
CA VAL A 221 10.37 -0.77 4.48
C VAL A 221 9.42 -1.91 4.16
N SER A 222 9.38 -2.92 5.03
CA SER A 222 8.42 -4.03 5.03
C SER A 222 8.11 -4.40 6.47
N SER A 223 6.95 -3.96 6.99
CA SER A 223 6.60 -4.18 8.40
C SER A 223 5.11 -4.00 8.68
N SER A 224 4.61 -4.55 9.78
CA SER A 224 3.31 -4.15 10.30
C SER A 224 3.35 -2.68 10.77
N VAL A 225 2.23 -1.98 10.61
CA VAL A 225 2.09 -0.56 11.03
C VAL A 225 2.33 -0.43 12.53
N ASP A 226 1.81 -1.36 13.34
CA ASP A 226 2.00 -1.36 14.79
C ASP A 226 3.48 -1.51 15.18
N ARG A 227 4.22 -2.41 14.50
CA ARG A 227 5.65 -2.58 14.75
C ARG A 227 6.44 -1.32 14.42
N LEU A 228 6.09 -0.64 13.32
CA LEU A 228 6.71 0.64 12.96
C LEU A 228 6.41 1.71 14.02
N LYS A 229 5.13 1.92 14.34
CA LYS A 229 4.72 2.92 15.35
C LYS A 229 5.33 2.65 16.73
N ASN A 230 5.49 1.38 17.10
CA ASN A 230 6.12 0.99 18.37
C ASN A 230 7.66 1.07 18.32
N GLY A 231 8.27 0.91 17.15
CA GLY A 231 9.72 0.94 16.96
C GLY A 231 10.32 2.34 16.86
N TYR A 232 9.48 3.36 16.65
CA TYR A 232 9.91 4.75 16.52
C TYR A 232 9.32 5.61 17.65
N ARG A 233 10.09 6.59 18.12
CA ARG A 233 9.64 7.61 19.07
C ARG A 233 10.13 8.98 18.61
N ARG A 234 9.32 9.99 18.88
CA ARG A 234 9.71 11.40 18.74
C ARG A 234 10.00 11.96 20.11
N LEU A 235 11.24 12.38 20.35
CA LEU A 235 11.65 13.05 21.56
C LEU A 235 11.66 14.56 21.29
N VAL A 236 10.97 15.31 22.11
CA VAL A 236 11.01 16.78 22.09
C VAL A 236 11.69 17.23 23.38
N ALA A 237 12.87 17.82 23.24
CA ALA A 237 13.64 18.31 24.39
C ALA A 237 13.77 19.83 24.30
N VAL A 238 13.62 20.50 25.44
CA VAL A 238 13.83 21.96 25.59
C VAL A 238 15.02 22.19 26.49
N PHE A 239 15.91 23.08 26.04
CA PHE A 239 17.12 23.45 26.75
C PHE A 239 17.07 24.94 27.16
N ASP A 240 17.89 25.37 28.11
CA ASP A 240 18.01 26.79 28.48
C ASP A 240 18.84 27.57 27.40
N THR A 241 19.73 26.89 26.73
CA THR A 241 20.58 27.46 25.65
C THR A 241 20.54 26.54 24.40
N PRO A 242 20.81 27.09 23.21
CA PRO A 242 20.90 26.29 22.00
C PRO A 242 21.96 25.19 22.11
N VAL A 243 21.60 23.95 21.72
CA VAL A 243 22.50 22.79 21.72
C VAL A 243 23.07 22.55 20.32
N ASN A 244 24.32 22.09 20.25
CA ASN A 244 24.94 21.76 18.98
C ASN A 244 24.39 20.43 18.45
N GLY A 245 24.00 20.39 17.16
CA GLY A 245 23.50 19.18 16.52
C GLY A 245 24.47 18.00 16.54
N LYS A 246 25.79 18.26 16.65
CA LYS A 246 26.81 17.20 16.76
C LYS A 246 26.69 16.42 18.08
N ASP A 247 26.28 17.08 19.16
CA ASP A 247 26.13 16.48 20.48
C ASP A 247 24.86 15.57 20.54
N LEU A 248 23.96 15.71 19.56
CA LEU A 248 22.72 14.96 19.42
C LEU A 248 22.82 13.78 18.46
N ALA A 249 23.92 13.69 17.69
CA ALA A 249 24.15 12.62 16.71
C ALA A 249 24.59 11.33 17.41
N MET A 250 23.63 10.46 17.72
CA MET A 250 23.85 9.18 18.38
C MET A 250 23.30 8.02 17.54
N GLY A 251 23.80 6.81 17.81
CA GLY A 251 23.22 5.60 17.24
C GLY A 251 21.74 5.47 17.63
N GLY A 252 20.86 5.23 16.67
CA GLY A 252 19.40 5.20 16.87
C GLY A 252 18.69 6.51 16.56
N VAL A 253 19.37 7.65 16.50
CA VAL A 253 18.77 8.91 16.02
C VAL A 253 18.74 8.94 14.51
N LYS A 254 17.55 9.05 13.92
CA LYS A 254 17.33 9.11 12.48
C LYS A 254 17.19 10.52 11.94
N ARG A 255 16.66 11.42 12.75
CA ARG A 255 16.45 12.82 12.37
C ARG A 255 16.63 13.75 13.56
N ILE A 256 17.29 14.87 13.32
CA ILE A 256 17.50 15.94 14.28
C ILE A 256 16.88 17.21 13.71
N GLY A 257 15.97 17.82 14.46
CA GLY A 257 15.42 19.15 14.17
C GLY A 257 15.78 20.08 15.34
N ILE A 258 16.34 21.23 15.05
CA ILE A 258 16.72 22.24 16.05
C ILE A 258 15.98 23.53 15.72
N ALA A 259 15.26 24.07 16.69
CA ALA A 259 14.55 25.35 16.59
C ALA A 259 14.86 26.18 17.85
N GLY A 260 15.94 26.94 17.81
CA GLY A 260 16.45 27.67 18.99
C GLY A 260 16.89 26.71 20.11
N ALA A 261 16.25 26.81 21.25
CA ALA A 261 16.50 25.93 22.40
C ALA A 261 15.66 24.64 22.38
N MET A 262 14.77 24.46 21.42
CA MET A 262 13.95 23.25 21.26
C MET A 262 14.59 22.31 20.25
N VAL A 263 14.74 21.06 20.66
CA VAL A 263 15.28 19.96 19.85
C VAL A 263 14.21 18.89 19.66
N THR A 264 14.02 18.45 18.42
CA THR A 264 13.16 17.33 18.08
C THR A 264 14.00 16.21 17.49
N LEU A 265 14.00 15.04 18.11
CA LEU A 265 14.68 13.85 17.62
C LEU A 265 13.65 12.81 17.21
N THR A 266 13.82 12.19 16.04
CA THR A 266 13.15 10.94 15.73
C THR A 266 14.14 9.81 15.94
N VAL A 267 13.78 8.86 16.79
CA VAL A 267 14.64 7.76 17.23
C VAL A 267 14.02 6.42 16.83
N GLU A 268 14.85 5.51 16.35
CA GLU A 268 14.53 4.11 16.10
C GLU A 268 15.29 3.27 17.13
N ARG A 269 14.56 2.61 18.05
CA ARG A 269 15.11 1.83 19.18
C ARG A 269 15.89 2.69 20.20
N ASP A 270 16.17 2.12 21.33
CA ASP A 270 17.01 2.69 22.41
C ASP A 270 16.64 4.13 22.86
N SER A 271 15.34 4.45 22.85
CA SER A 271 14.86 5.78 23.27
C SER A 271 15.32 6.14 24.70
N GLU A 272 15.43 5.18 25.60
CA GLU A 272 15.88 5.38 26.99
C GLU A 272 17.32 5.92 27.07
N ARG A 273 18.25 5.30 26.33
CA ARG A 273 19.64 5.76 26.27
C ARG A 273 19.76 7.18 25.72
N ILE A 274 18.93 7.52 24.73
CA ILE A 274 18.91 8.85 24.14
C ILE A 274 18.30 9.86 25.13
N ILE A 275 17.27 9.48 25.86
CA ILE A 275 16.68 10.31 26.94
C ILE A 275 17.71 10.59 28.03
N GLU A 276 18.48 9.60 28.48
CA GLU A 276 19.55 9.77 29.45
C GLU A 276 20.63 10.75 28.96
N HIS A 277 20.99 10.63 27.69
CA HIS A 277 21.94 11.56 27.07
C HIS A 277 21.39 12.99 27.00
N LEU A 278 20.13 13.19 26.63
CA LEU A 278 19.51 14.52 26.65
C LEU A 278 19.46 15.12 28.06
N ARG A 279 19.25 14.29 29.11
CA ARG A 279 19.32 14.70 30.50
C ARG A 279 20.75 15.12 30.89
N SER A 280 21.78 14.40 30.44
CA SER A 280 23.18 14.75 30.68
C SER A 280 23.57 16.09 30.06
N LEU A 281 22.93 16.45 28.94
CA LEU A 281 23.05 17.75 28.28
C LEU A 281 22.21 18.85 28.95
N ARG A 282 21.59 18.56 30.10
CA ARG A 282 20.74 19.48 30.90
C ARG A 282 19.46 19.91 30.16
N ALA A 283 18.81 18.98 29.47
CA ALA A 283 17.46 19.24 28.97
C ALA A 283 16.51 19.56 30.12
N ARG A 284 15.79 20.68 30.02
CA ARG A 284 14.81 21.14 31.03
C ARG A 284 13.56 20.28 31.04
N THR A 285 13.08 19.94 29.83
CA THR A 285 11.94 19.01 29.61
C THR A 285 12.26 18.04 28.48
N ILE A 286 11.72 16.83 28.58
CA ILE A 286 11.81 15.82 27.54
C ILE A 286 10.43 15.16 27.40
N ASP A 287 9.75 15.39 26.31
CA ASP A 287 8.48 14.74 25.97
C ASP A 287 8.71 13.60 24.99
N VAL A 288 8.10 12.47 25.27
CA VAL A 288 8.13 11.28 24.38
C VAL A 288 6.80 11.16 23.68
N LEU A 289 6.81 11.37 22.38
CA LEU A 289 5.61 11.39 21.54
C LEU A 289 5.60 10.22 20.54
N PRO A 290 4.42 9.72 20.16
CA PRO A 290 4.31 8.75 19.08
C PRO A 290 4.75 9.37 17.74
N VAL A 291 5.24 8.53 16.83
CA VAL A 291 5.62 8.92 15.47
C VAL A 291 4.51 8.51 14.52
N THR A 292 4.16 9.38 13.58
CA THR A 292 3.21 9.09 12.50
C THR A 292 3.87 8.30 11.38
N LEU A 293 3.07 7.54 10.62
CA LEU A 293 3.57 6.84 9.44
C LEU A 293 4.17 7.81 8.41
N LYS A 294 3.65 9.04 8.34
CA LYS A 294 4.19 10.11 7.49
C LYS A 294 5.62 10.48 7.86
N GLU A 295 5.92 10.60 9.15
CA GLU A 295 7.28 10.92 9.62
C GLU A 295 8.24 9.77 9.29
N ILE A 296 7.82 8.52 9.49
CA ILE A 296 8.60 7.33 9.13
C ILE A 296 8.85 7.27 7.62
N PHE A 297 7.82 7.56 6.81
CA PHE A 297 7.94 7.60 5.36
C PHE A 297 8.98 8.63 4.91
N LEU A 298 8.90 9.87 5.41
CA LEU A 298 9.82 10.96 5.06
C LEU A 298 11.28 10.69 5.48
N GLN A 299 11.52 9.76 6.42
CA GLN A 299 12.86 9.38 6.82
C GLN A 299 13.46 8.29 5.93
N ASN A 300 12.63 7.43 5.36
CA ASN A 300 13.07 6.27 4.58
C ASN A 300 13.02 6.51 3.07
N VAL A 301 12.25 7.52 2.62
CA VAL A 301 12.03 7.83 1.20
C VAL A 301 12.59 9.21 0.89
N GLY A 302 13.47 9.28 -0.11
CA GLY A 302 14.10 10.56 -0.54
C GLY A 302 15.30 11.00 0.30
N ALA A 303 15.83 10.16 1.20
CA ALA A 303 16.97 10.49 2.08
C ALA A 303 18.35 10.23 1.46
N LYS A 304 18.43 9.98 0.12
CA LYS A 304 19.70 9.78 -0.60
C LYS A 304 19.91 10.84 -1.67
#